data_dbe3ef5e45eeaa575654a5b84efab388
#
_entry.id   dbe3ef5e45eeaa575654a5b84efab388
#
_cell.length_a   1.000
_cell.length_b   1.000
_cell.length_c   1.000
_cell.angle_alpha   90.00
_cell.angle_beta   90.00
_cell.angle_gamma   90.00
#
_symmetry.space_group_name_H-M   'P 1'
#
loop_
_entity.id
_entity.type
_entity.pdbx_description
1 polymer ?
#
loop_
_entity_poly.entity_id
_entity_poly.type
_entity_poly.pdbx_seq_one_letter_code
_entity_poly.pdbx_strand_id
1 'polypeptide(L)'
;MHRTYPKFILAALLVSAVAFAGQEKQCNFSARECEQQIRQMLTGRRFLGVFIEEKNPGLVIKDVAPDSPAARAGLRAGDRLIAVNGKSLTQATSLEFKQILGSSRETGRLWMIIWRRGAYAKIEARLEPYTKEQIDKIINTHLAESHTSTAGGGH
;
A
#
# COMPACT_ATOMS: atom_id res chain seq x y z
N MET A 1 45.54 61.37 -2.58
CA MET A 1 44.60 60.45 -3.27
C MET A 1 45.05 59.01 -3.06
N HIS A 2 44.60 58.38 -2.02
CA HIS A 2 44.84 56.94 -1.79
C HIS A 2 43.53 56.19 -1.90
N ARG A 3 43.44 55.39 -2.94
CA ARG A 3 42.30 54.53 -3.25
C ARG A 3 42.55 53.17 -2.61
N THR A 4 41.93 52.92 -1.48
CA THR A 4 41.97 51.63 -0.80
C THR A 4 40.92 50.71 -1.41
N TYR A 5 41.33 49.58 -2.00
CA TYR A 5 40.42 48.52 -2.47
C TYR A 5 40.10 47.60 -1.30
N PRO A 6 38.82 47.24 -1.07
CA PRO A 6 38.52 46.25 -0.07
C PRO A 6 38.78 44.86 -0.65
N LYS A 7 39.40 44.03 0.19
CA LYS A 7 39.68 42.62 -0.06
C LYS A 7 38.38 41.83 -0.19
N PHE A 8 38.15 41.24 -1.34
CA PHE A 8 37.08 40.28 -1.52
C PHE A 8 37.36 38.99 -0.73
N ILE A 9 36.56 38.76 0.31
CA ILE A 9 36.54 37.53 1.02
C ILE A 9 35.73 36.55 0.19
N LEU A 10 36.40 35.55 -0.38
CA LEU A 10 35.78 34.45 -1.12
C LEU A 10 35.11 33.52 -0.09
N ALA A 11 33.83 33.71 0.14
CA ALA A 11 33.03 32.79 0.95
C ALA A 11 32.77 31.52 0.14
N ALA A 12 33.46 30.45 0.46
CA ALA A 12 33.22 29.10 -0.06
C ALA A 12 31.86 28.60 0.46
N LEU A 13 30.85 28.57 -0.40
CA LEU A 13 29.57 27.90 -0.14
C LEU A 13 29.80 26.39 -0.14
N LEU A 14 29.93 25.83 1.06
CA LEU A 14 29.79 24.38 1.27
C LEU A 14 28.34 23.99 1.02
N VAL A 15 28.06 23.50 -0.17
CA VAL A 15 26.79 22.81 -0.47
C VAL A 15 26.82 21.49 0.27
N SER A 16 26.20 21.45 1.45
CA SER A 16 25.90 20.22 2.17
C SER A 16 24.91 19.43 1.34
N ALA A 17 25.37 18.39 0.64
CA ALA A 17 24.52 17.38 0.04
C ALA A 17 23.79 16.65 1.19
N VAL A 18 22.54 17.04 1.43
CA VAL A 18 21.65 16.26 2.29
C VAL A 18 21.32 14.99 1.50
N ALA A 19 22.04 13.92 1.82
CA ALA A 19 21.68 12.59 1.37
C ALA A 19 20.28 12.29 1.93
N PHE A 20 19.28 12.29 1.08
CA PHE A 20 17.99 11.66 1.36
C PHE A 20 18.25 10.16 1.46
N ALA A 21 18.68 9.71 2.63
CA ALA A 21 18.63 8.31 2.99
C ALA A 21 17.13 7.95 3.02
N GLY A 22 16.70 7.12 2.06
CA GLY A 22 15.38 6.53 2.08
C GLY A 22 15.18 5.91 3.45
N GLN A 23 14.16 6.38 4.19
CA GLN A 23 13.75 5.74 5.43
C GLN A 23 13.21 4.36 5.07
N GLU A 24 14.08 3.36 5.07
CA GLU A 24 13.66 1.98 5.17
C GLU A 24 12.83 1.88 6.45
N LYS A 25 11.59 1.44 6.33
CA LYS A 25 10.71 1.19 7.47
C LYS A 25 11.28 0.01 8.26
N GLN A 26 12.27 0.27 9.09
CA GLN A 26 12.78 -0.71 10.04
C GLN A 26 11.67 -0.99 11.05
N CYS A 27 11.32 -2.27 11.15
CA CYS A 27 10.42 -2.75 12.19
C CYS A 27 11.15 -2.66 13.53
N ASN A 28 10.68 -1.81 14.45
CA ASN A 28 11.29 -1.61 15.77
C ASN A 28 11.03 -2.79 16.75
N PHE A 29 10.32 -3.81 16.29
CA PHE A 29 9.99 -5.01 17.05
C PHE A 29 10.92 -6.17 16.66
N SER A 30 11.11 -7.11 17.57
CA SER A 30 11.78 -8.37 17.23
C SER A 30 10.97 -9.14 16.17
N ALA A 31 11.64 -10.01 15.40
CA ALA A 31 10.98 -10.84 14.39
C ALA A 31 9.79 -11.64 14.97
N ARG A 32 9.93 -12.13 16.22
CA ARG A 32 8.88 -12.87 16.91
C ARG A 32 7.67 -12.02 17.27
N GLU A 33 7.90 -10.81 17.72
CA GLU A 33 6.81 -9.85 18.04
C GLU A 33 6.08 -9.42 16.77
N CYS A 34 6.81 -9.14 15.67
CA CYS A 34 6.22 -8.84 14.37
C CYS A 34 5.35 -10.00 13.86
N GLU A 35 5.83 -11.23 13.96
CA GLU A 35 5.06 -12.41 13.60
C GLU A 35 3.75 -12.50 14.39
N GLN A 36 3.82 -12.38 15.71
CA GLN A 36 2.65 -12.46 16.58
C GLN A 36 1.64 -11.36 16.27
N GLN A 37 2.08 -10.12 16.09
CA GLN A 37 1.21 -8.99 15.78
C GLN A 37 0.53 -9.17 14.41
N ILE A 38 1.27 -9.57 13.37
CA ILE A 38 0.70 -9.80 12.04
C ILE A 38 -0.33 -10.92 12.11
N ARG A 39 0.01 -12.02 12.75
CA ARG A 39 -0.89 -13.18 12.92
C ARG A 39 -2.17 -12.76 13.65
N GLN A 40 -2.07 -12.08 14.77
CA GLN A 40 -3.22 -11.60 15.53
C GLN A 40 -4.08 -10.62 14.73
N MET A 41 -3.44 -9.72 13.96
CA MET A 41 -4.12 -8.72 13.16
C MET A 41 -4.90 -9.33 11.98
N LEU A 42 -4.39 -10.40 11.37
CA LEU A 42 -4.97 -11.00 10.17
C LEU A 42 -5.93 -12.16 10.46
N THR A 43 -5.78 -12.84 11.59
CA THR A 43 -6.66 -13.96 11.96
C THR A 43 -8.12 -13.50 12.04
N GLY A 44 -9.00 -14.17 11.31
CA GLY A 44 -10.43 -13.85 11.21
C GLY A 44 -10.73 -12.59 10.38
N ARG A 45 -9.75 -11.86 9.91
CA ARG A 45 -9.96 -10.67 9.07
C ARG A 45 -10.26 -11.06 7.64
N ARG A 46 -11.32 -10.48 7.07
CA ARG A 46 -11.69 -10.69 5.68
C ARG A 46 -10.98 -9.70 4.77
N PHE A 47 -10.62 -10.13 3.56
CA PHE A 47 -9.92 -9.33 2.57
C PHE A 47 -10.53 -9.50 1.16
N LEU A 48 -10.20 -8.59 0.27
CA LEU A 48 -10.59 -8.62 -1.14
C LEU A 48 -9.41 -9.03 -2.05
N GLY A 49 -8.21 -8.54 -1.76
CA GLY A 49 -7.00 -8.86 -2.51
C GLY A 49 -6.76 -7.94 -3.70
N VAL A 50 -6.99 -6.63 -3.54
CA VAL A 50 -6.67 -5.60 -4.53
C VAL A 50 -5.64 -4.62 -3.99
N PHE A 51 -4.75 -4.16 -4.85
CA PHE A 51 -3.87 -3.03 -4.62
C PHE A 51 -4.41 -1.84 -5.39
N ILE A 52 -4.67 -0.73 -4.69
CA ILE A 52 -5.30 0.47 -5.24
C ILE A 52 -4.26 1.57 -5.39
N GLU A 53 -4.35 2.28 -6.51
CA GLU A 53 -3.63 3.50 -6.78
C GLU A 53 -4.64 4.66 -6.90
N GLU A 54 -4.35 5.77 -6.21
CA GLU A 54 -5.12 7.00 -6.38
C GLU A 54 -4.69 7.67 -7.69
N LYS A 55 -5.67 7.93 -8.56
CA LYS A 55 -5.48 8.69 -9.81
C LYS A 55 -6.55 9.77 -9.89
N ASN A 56 -6.20 10.87 -10.50
CA ASN A 56 -7.16 11.94 -10.73
C ASN A 56 -7.90 11.71 -12.06
N PRO A 57 -9.24 11.49 -12.01
CA PRO A 57 -10.08 11.34 -10.81
C PRO A 57 -10.14 9.88 -10.29
N GLY A 58 -10.20 9.71 -8.96
CA GLY A 58 -10.62 8.49 -8.28
C GLY A 58 -9.57 7.39 -8.13
N LEU A 59 -10.03 6.14 -8.11
CA LEU A 59 -9.24 4.98 -7.77
C LEU A 59 -9.12 4.00 -8.95
N VAL A 60 -7.92 3.47 -9.15
CA VAL A 60 -7.63 2.43 -10.15
C VAL A 60 -7.01 1.23 -9.46
N ILE A 61 -7.39 0.02 -9.88
CA ILE A 61 -6.74 -1.19 -9.41
C ILE A 61 -5.36 -1.27 -10.07
N LYS A 62 -4.31 -1.17 -9.26
CA LYS A 62 -2.92 -1.31 -9.69
C LYS A 62 -2.56 -2.77 -9.92
N ASP A 63 -3.00 -3.64 -9.01
CA ASP A 63 -2.73 -5.07 -9.07
C ASP A 63 -3.79 -5.87 -8.31
N VAL A 64 -3.91 -7.15 -8.62
CA VAL A 64 -4.83 -8.10 -7.98
C VAL A 64 -4.03 -9.30 -7.49
N ALA A 65 -4.13 -9.58 -6.19
CA ALA A 65 -3.44 -10.72 -5.61
C ALA A 65 -3.92 -12.03 -6.25
N PRO A 66 -3.03 -12.93 -6.65
CA PRO A 66 -3.40 -14.23 -7.19
C PRO A 66 -4.22 -15.02 -6.14
N ASP A 67 -5.15 -15.84 -6.61
CA ASP A 67 -6.02 -16.69 -5.79
C ASP A 67 -6.85 -15.93 -4.74
N SER A 68 -7.01 -14.61 -4.92
CA SER A 68 -7.81 -13.77 -4.04
C SER A 68 -9.29 -13.74 -4.45
N PRO A 69 -10.18 -13.31 -3.54
CA PRO A 69 -11.58 -13.06 -3.88
C PRO A 69 -11.75 -12.11 -5.06
N ALA A 70 -10.90 -11.09 -5.18
CA ALA A 70 -10.91 -10.16 -6.31
C ALA A 70 -10.58 -10.84 -7.64
N ALA A 71 -9.55 -11.71 -7.66
CA ALA A 71 -9.17 -12.46 -8.84
C ALA A 71 -10.30 -13.39 -9.29
N ARG A 72 -10.91 -14.12 -8.35
CA ARG A 72 -12.07 -15.00 -8.65
C ARG A 72 -13.31 -14.24 -9.11
N ALA A 73 -13.51 -13.02 -8.61
CA ALA A 73 -14.59 -12.14 -9.06
C ALA A 73 -14.34 -11.52 -10.44
N GLY A 74 -13.14 -11.68 -11.00
CA GLY A 74 -12.79 -11.15 -12.32
C GLY A 74 -12.34 -9.70 -12.31
N LEU A 75 -11.94 -9.13 -11.17
CA LEU A 75 -11.24 -7.85 -11.11
C LEU A 75 -9.85 -7.95 -11.72
N ARG A 76 -9.38 -6.88 -12.34
CA ARG A 76 -8.10 -6.85 -13.06
C ARG A 76 -7.37 -5.52 -12.81
N ALA A 77 -6.06 -5.56 -12.94
CA ALA A 77 -5.26 -4.34 -13.01
C ALA A 77 -5.75 -3.45 -14.15
N GLY A 78 -5.81 -2.15 -13.90
CA GLY A 78 -6.34 -1.14 -14.82
C GLY A 78 -7.85 -0.86 -14.68
N ASP A 79 -8.60 -1.66 -13.92
CA ASP A 79 -10.01 -1.35 -13.63
C ASP A 79 -10.11 -0.06 -12.82
N ARG A 80 -10.95 0.87 -13.27
CA ARG A 80 -11.28 2.06 -12.50
C ARG A 80 -12.50 1.77 -11.64
N LEU A 81 -12.40 2.01 -10.35
CA LEU A 81 -13.50 1.84 -9.41
C LEU A 81 -14.44 3.04 -9.50
N ILE A 82 -15.69 2.81 -9.84
CA ILE A 82 -16.73 3.84 -9.98
C ILE A 82 -17.61 3.91 -8.74
N ALA A 83 -18.05 2.77 -8.25
CA ALA A 83 -18.85 2.67 -7.04
C ALA A 83 -18.65 1.33 -6.34
N VAL A 84 -18.85 1.30 -5.02
CA VAL A 84 -18.86 0.10 -4.20
C VAL A 84 -20.04 0.16 -3.23
N ASN A 85 -20.88 -0.88 -3.25
CA ASN A 85 -22.10 -0.98 -2.42
C ASN A 85 -22.94 0.30 -2.45
N GLY A 86 -23.09 0.92 -3.64
CA GLY A 86 -23.86 2.14 -3.85
C GLY A 86 -23.14 3.44 -3.49
N LYS A 87 -21.93 3.39 -2.94
CA LYS A 87 -21.10 4.59 -2.66
C LYS A 87 -20.20 4.90 -3.85
N SER A 88 -20.27 6.14 -4.35
CA SER A 88 -19.40 6.61 -5.43
C SER A 88 -17.93 6.66 -5.00
N LEU A 89 -17.05 6.25 -5.91
CA LEU A 89 -15.60 6.29 -5.72
C LEU A 89 -14.89 7.20 -6.73
N THR A 90 -15.64 7.99 -7.51
CA THR A 90 -15.07 8.81 -8.58
C THR A 90 -14.12 9.89 -8.09
N GLN A 91 -14.23 10.30 -6.83
CA GLN A 91 -13.34 11.26 -6.16
C GLN A 91 -12.85 10.73 -4.80
N ALA A 92 -13.01 9.43 -4.54
CA ALA A 92 -12.68 8.83 -3.27
C ALA A 92 -11.16 8.60 -3.14
N THR A 93 -10.71 8.61 -1.90
CA THR A 93 -9.36 8.23 -1.49
C THR A 93 -9.26 6.73 -1.22
N SER A 94 -8.04 6.21 -1.18
CA SER A 94 -7.78 4.83 -0.77
C SER A 94 -8.25 4.55 0.66
N LEU A 95 -8.25 5.58 1.53
CA LEU A 95 -8.73 5.45 2.90
C LEU A 95 -10.25 5.23 2.94
N GLU A 96 -11.01 6.00 2.18
CA GLU A 96 -12.47 5.84 2.07
C GLU A 96 -12.84 4.47 1.51
N PHE A 97 -12.12 3.99 0.50
CA PHE A 97 -12.31 2.64 -0.01
C PHE A 97 -12.05 1.57 1.08
N LYS A 98 -10.98 1.71 1.87
CA LYS A 98 -10.69 0.81 3.00
C LYS A 98 -11.79 0.83 4.06
N GLN A 99 -12.39 1.98 4.32
CA GLN A 99 -13.52 2.12 5.25
C GLN A 99 -14.77 1.38 4.73
N ILE A 100 -15.07 1.48 3.43
CA ILE A 100 -16.16 0.75 2.80
C ILE A 100 -15.92 -0.76 2.88
N LEU A 101 -14.70 -1.23 2.60
CA LEU A 101 -14.35 -2.63 2.79
C LEU A 101 -14.52 -3.06 4.25
N GLY A 102 -14.12 -2.19 5.19
CA GLY A 102 -14.29 -2.42 6.64
C GLY A 102 -15.74 -2.66 7.03
N SER A 103 -16.67 -1.82 6.57
CA SER A 103 -18.10 -1.93 6.85
C SER A 103 -18.75 -3.14 6.17
N SER A 104 -18.16 -3.65 5.10
CA SER A 104 -18.68 -4.81 4.36
C SER A 104 -18.22 -6.15 4.93
N ARG A 105 -17.36 -6.14 5.97
CA ARG A 105 -16.79 -7.37 6.52
C ARG A 105 -17.81 -8.27 7.22
N GLU A 106 -18.83 -7.69 7.82
CA GLU A 106 -19.90 -8.46 8.50
C GLU A 106 -20.71 -9.27 7.48
N THR A 107 -21.16 -8.63 6.41
CA THR A 107 -21.93 -9.29 5.35
C THR A 107 -21.06 -10.20 4.50
N GLY A 108 -19.79 -9.90 4.39
CA GLY A 108 -18.84 -10.56 3.52
C GLY A 108 -19.15 -10.41 2.02
N ARG A 109 -20.14 -9.61 1.66
CA ARG A 109 -20.55 -9.39 0.27
C ARG A 109 -20.18 -7.98 -0.18
N LEU A 110 -19.70 -7.89 -1.41
CA LEU A 110 -19.31 -6.65 -2.05
C LEU A 110 -19.76 -6.65 -3.49
N TRP A 111 -20.43 -5.59 -3.92
CA TRP A 111 -20.66 -5.37 -5.34
C TRP A 111 -20.04 -4.03 -5.75
N MET A 112 -19.50 -3.99 -6.96
CA MET A 112 -18.76 -2.85 -7.49
C MET A 112 -19.21 -2.55 -8.90
N ILE A 113 -19.21 -1.27 -9.24
CA ILE A 113 -19.24 -0.82 -10.63
C ILE A 113 -17.82 -0.41 -10.98
N ILE A 114 -17.30 -0.98 -12.06
CA ILE A 114 -15.99 -0.66 -12.60
C ILE A 114 -16.12 -0.09 -14.01
N TRP A 115 -15.13 0.67 -14.43
CA TRP A 115 -14.91 1.08 -15.81
C TRP A 115 -13.69 0.31 -16.36
N ARG A 116 -13.93 -0.43 -17.43
CA ARG A 116 -12.92 -1.25 -18.10
C ARG A 116 -13.06 -1.11 -19.61
N ARG A 117 -11.98 -0.69 -20.28
CA ARG A 117 -11.92 -0.63 -21.76
C ARG A 117 -13.12 0.07 -22.42
N GLY A 118 -13.55 1.19 -21.87
CA GLY A 118 -14.65 1.96 -22.46
C GLY A 118 -16.06 1.52 -22.03
N ALA A 119 -16.21 0.55 -21.13
CA ALA A 119 -17.50 0.07 -20.68
C ALA A 119 -17.61 -0.06 -19.16
N TYR A 120 -18.81 0.12 -18.62
CA TYR A 120 -19.12 -0.19 -17.23
C TYR A 120 -19.42 -1.67 -17.07
N ALA A 121 -18.95 -2.23 -15.98
CA ALA A 121 -19.29 -3.60 -15.60
C ALA A 121 -19.62 -3.68 -14.09
N LYS A 122 -20.60 -4.52 -13.76
CA LYS A 122 -20.91 -4.85 -12.36
C LYS A 122 -20.12 -6.10 -11.98
N ILE A 123 -19.39 -6.03 -10.88
CA ILE A 123 -18.64 -7.13 -10.31
C ILE A 123 -19.17 -7.43 -8.91
N GLU A 124 -19.42 -8.69 -8.62
CA GLU A 124 -19.77 -9.16 -7.28
C GLU A 124 -18.65 -10.02 -6.73
N ALA A 125 -18.22 -9.71 -5.53
CA ALA A 125 -17.16 -10.42 -4.82
C ALA A 125 -17.60 -10.78 -3.41
N ARG A 126 -17.02 -11.85 -2.88
CA ARG A 126 -17.13 -12.22 -1.46
C ARG A 126 -15.80 -11.94 -0.78
N LEU A 127 -15.85 -11.21 0.32
CA LEU A 127 -14.69 -11.06 1.19
C LEU A 127 -14.46 -12.37 1.95
N GLU A 128 -13.26 -12.88 1.92
CA GLU A 128 -12.89 -14.14 2.57
C GLU A 128 -11.89 -13.89 3.70
N PRO A 129 -11.91 -14.70 4.78
CA PRO A 129 -10.88 -14.65 5.80
C PRO A 129 -9.53 -15.07 5.20
N TYR A 130 -8.43 -14.52 5.72
CA TYR A 130 -7.11 -15.00 5.40
C TYR A 130 -6.96 -16.47 5.85
N THR A 131 -6.42 -17.32 4.98
CA THR A 131 -6.03 -18.68 5.37
C THR A 131 -4.72 -18.63 6.17
N LYS A 132 -4.44 -19.71 6.89
CA LYS A 132 -3.18 -19.84 7.63
C LYS A 132 -1.96 -19.68 6.70
N GLU A 133 -2.00 -20.33 5.55
CA GLU A 133 -0.93 -20.29 4.54
C GLU A 133 -0.69 -18.87 4.00
N GLN A 134 -1.76 -18.11 3.79
CA GLN A 134 -1.66 -16.71 3.36
C GLN A 134 -1.04 -15.85 4.46
N ILE A 135 -1.44 -16.05 5.72
CA ILE A 135 -0.87 -15.35 6.87
C ILE A 135 0.63 -15.66 6.99
N ASP A 136 0.99 -16.95 6.92
CA ASP A 136 2.37 -17.40 7.01
C ASP A 136 3.24 -16.81 5.87
N LYS A 137 2.69 -16.75 4.65
CA LYS A 137 3.36 -16.11 3.51
C LYS A 137 3.60 -14.62 3.75
N ILE A 138 2.60 -13.88 4.25
CA ILE A 138 2.71 -12.45 4.56
C ILE A 138 3.78 -12.23 5.63
N ILE A 139 3.78 -13.03 6.69
CA ILE A 139 4.78 -12.98 7.77
C ILE A 139 6.18 -13.20 7.20
N ASN A 140 6.38 -14.27 6.44
CA ASN A 140 7.69 -14.61 5.89
C ASN A 140 8.22 -13.50 4.96
N THR A 141 7.35 -12.92 4.12
CA THR A 141 7.72 -11.79 3.25
C THR A 141 8.12 -10.58 4.09
N HIS A 142 7.32 -10.22 5.11
CA HIS A 142 7.63 -9.10 5.99
C HIS A 142 8.95 -9.30 6.74
N LEU A 143 9.20 -10.49 7.28
CA LEU A 143 10.43 -10.79 7.99
C LEU A 143 11.66 -10.75 7.06
N ALA A 144 11.53 -11.25 5.84
CA ALA A 144 12.59 -11.19 4.85
C ALA A 144 12.94 -9.74 4.47
N GLU A 145 11.95 -8.87 4.28
CA GLU A 145 12.17 -7.47 3.88
C GLU A 145 12.65 -6.58 5.03
N SER A 146 12.15 -6.80 6.25
CA SER A 146 12.36 -5.88 7.38
C SER A 146 13.47 -6.30 8.34
N HIS A 147 13.91 -7.56 8.31
CA HIS A 147 14.89 -8.11 9.27
C HIS A 147 16.18 -8.64 8.63
N THR A 148 16.33 -8.63 7.30
CA THR A 148 17.57 -9.08 6.63
C THR A 148 18.67 -8.04 6.63
N SER A 149 18.40 -6.78 6.97
CA SER A 149 19.38 -5.69 6.95
C SER A 149 20.39 -5.72 8.13
N THR A 150 20.30 -6.66 9.05
CA THR A 150 21.17 -6.70 10.26
C THR A 150 22.35 -7.66 10.16
N ALA A 151 22.56 -8.36 9.06
CA ALA A 151 23.64 -9.35 8.92
C ALA A 151 24.87 -8.87 8.13
N GLY A 152 25.06 -7.57 7.98
CA GLY A 152 26.16 -6.98 7.19
C GLY A 152 26.96 -5.89 7.91
N GLY A 153 27.32 -6.07 9.17
CA GLY A 153 28.10 -5.08 9.92
C GLY A 153 29.00 -5.70 10.98
N GLY A 154 29.95 -6.49 10.55
CA GLY A 154 30.98 -7.02 11.46
C GLY A 154 32.28 -7.30 10.73
N HIS A 155 33.14 -6.27 10.62
CA HIS A 155 34.59 -6.35 10.65
C HIS A 155 35.15 -4.96 10.86
#